data_cf557f0b9f9c394b12731f909d50989d
#
_entry.id   cf557f0b9f9c394b12731f909d50989d
#
_cell.length_a   1.000
_cell.length_b   1.000
_cell.length_c   1.000
_cell.angle_alpha   90.00
_cell.angle_beta   90.00
_cell.angle_gamma   90.00
#
_symmetry.space_group_name_H-M   'P 1'
#
loop_
_entity.id
_entity.type
_entity.pdbx_description
1 polymer ?
#
loop_
_entity_poly.entity_id
_entity_poly.type
_entity_poly.pdbx_seq_one_letter_code
_entity_poly.pdbx_strand_id
1 'polypeptide(L)'
;MSRNSEIKNRVRKSPEWKELRQKKLKEQKTDPITGKKLHKGCNLHHRCLDVNQYGNLEEDRFVLLNRNSHTLLHQVYGDERHRKDWRTIIDNLIEQCELMDKYNQS
;
A
#
# COMPACT_ATOMS: atom_id res chain seq x y z
N MET A 1 -1.85 11.61 21.11
CA MET A 1 -1.35 10.74 20.02
C MET A 1 -0.61 9.54 20.57
N SER A 2 -0.72 8.40 19.91
CA SER A 2 0.07 7.23 20.28
C SER A 2 1.55 7.45 19.91
N ARG A 3 2.44 6.73 20.58
CA ARG A 3 3.87 6.74 20.25
C ARG A 3 4.12 6.37 18.78
N ASN A 4 3.38 5.41 18.26
CA ASN A 4 3.50 4.98 16.86
C ASN A 4 3.14 6.09 15.89
N SER A 5 2.08 6.86 16.19
CA SER A 5 1.68 8.01 15.38
C SER A 5 2.74 9.11 15.38
N GLU A 6 3.37 9.34 16.52
CA GLU A 6 4.45 10.34 16.64
C GLU A 6 5.66 9.95 15.79
N ILE A 7 6.07 8.68 15.84
CA ILE A 7 7.18 8.16 15.04
C ILE A 7 6.87 8.31 13.55
N LYS A 8 5.68 7.90 13.12
CA LYS A 8 5.26 7.99 11.72
C LYS A 8 5.23 9.43 11.23
N ASN A 9 4.69 10.34 12.02
CA ASN A 9 4.63 11.76 11.66
C ASN A 9 6.02 12.35 11.52
N ARG A 10 6.94 12.02 12.43
CA ARG A 10 8.32 12.50 12.37
C ARG A 10 9.01 12.07 11.08
N VAL A 11 8.89 10.80 10.72
CA VAL A 11 9.49 10.25 9.50
C VAL A 11 8.91 10.94 8.25
N ARG A 12 7.58 11.07 8.17
CA ARG A 12 6.90 11.68 7.01
C ARG A 12 7.26 13.15 6.80
N LYS A 13 7.68 13.85 7.85
CA LYS A 13 8.09 15.26 7.78
C LYS A 13 9.58 15.41 7.47
N SER A 14 10.34 14.32 7.47
CA SER A 14 11.78 14.38 7.24
C SER A 14 12.11 14.71 5.77
N PRO A 15 13.23 15.40 5.51
CA PRO A 15 13.69 15.65 4.14
C PRO A 15 13.96 14.36 3.38
N GLU A 16 14.47 13.34 4.04
CA GLU A 16 14.78 12.02 3.47
C GLU A 16 13.53 11.33 2.93
N TRP A 17 12.42 11.43 3.65
CA TRP A 17 11.13 10.90 3.20
C TRP A 17 10.65 11.60 1.93
N LYS A 18 10.76 12.93 1.90
CA LYS A 18 10.35 13.72 0.74
C LYS A 18 11.19 13.41 -0.48
N GLU A 19 12.49 13.24 -0.30
CA GLU A 19 13.40 12.83 -1.37
C GLU A 19 13.03 11.45 -1.93
N LEU A 20 12.81 10.48 -1.05
CA LEU A 20 12.41 9.13 -1.44
C LEU A 20 11.10 9.16 -2.25
N ARG A 21 10.10 9.90 -1.77
CA ARG A 21 8.83 10.03 -2.46
C ARG A 21 9.02 10.64 -3.86
N GLN A 22 9.79 11.68 -3.99
CA GLN A 22 10.05 12.32 -5.28
C GLN A 22 10.77 11.38 -6.24
N LYS A 23 11.76 10.64 -5.76
CA LYS A 23 12.45 9.64 -6.55
C LYS A 23 11.50 8.57 -7.07
N LYS A 24 10.66 8.03 -6.19
CA LYS A 24 9.65 7.03 -6.58
C LYS A 24 8.67 7.58 -7.60
N LEU A 25 8.23 8.84 -7.45
CA LEU A 25 7.34 9.48 -8.42
C LEU A 25 7.96 9.62 -9.80
N LYS A 26 9.28 9.78 -9.90
CA LYS A 26 9.99 9.83 -11.18
C LYS A 26 10.12 8.45 -11.83
N GLU A 27 10.34 7.42 -11.03
CA GLU A 27 10.67 6.07 -11.50
C GLU A 27 9.42 5.21 -11.75
N GLN A 28 8.41 5.35 -10.90
CA GLN A 28 7.20 4.53 -10.96
C GLN A 28 6.05 5.31 -11.61
N LYS A 29 5.46 4.75 -12.64
CA LYS A 29 4.39 5.42 -13.41
C LYS A 29 3.02 4.79 -13.23
N THR A 30 2.98 3.53 -12.82
CA THR A 30 1.73 2.78 -12.70
C THR A 30 1.58 2.13 -11.34
N ASP A 31 0.33 1.90 -10.95
CA ASP A 31 -0.04 1.17 -9.75
C ASP A 31 0.10 -0.34 -10.03
N PRO A 32 0.92 -1.06 -9.26
CA PRO A 32 1.17 -2.48 -9.53
C PRO A 32 -0.03 -3.39 -9.24
N ILE A 33 -1.04 -2.91 -8.53
CA ILE A 33 -2.23 -3.71 -8.23
C ILE A 33 -3.24 -3.65 -9.39
N THR A 34 -3.47 -2.46 -9.92
CA THR A 34 -4.46 -2.26 -10.98
C THR A 34 -3.85 -2.11 -12.37
N GLY A 35 -2.56 -1.84 -12.46
CA GLY A 35 -1.89 -1.49 -13.70
C GLY A 35 -2.24 -0.10 -14.24
N LYS A 36 -3.06 0.65 -13.53
CA LYS A 36 -3.48 1.98 -13.94
C LYS A 36 -2.43 3.03 -13.61
N LYS A 37 -2.50 4.17 -14.29
CA LYS A 37 -1.61 5.30 -14.04
C LYS A 37 -1.74 5.77 -12.58
N LEU A 38 -0.62 6.12 -11.98
CA LEU A 38 -0.61 6.72 -10.64
C LEU A 38 -1.23 8.10 -10.69
N HIS A 39 -2.14 8.36 -9.75
CA HIS A 39 -2.80 9.64 -9.59
C HIS A 39 -1.99 10.58 -8.73
N LYS A 40 -2.24 11.87 -8.85
CA LYS A 40 -1.73 12.88 -7.93
C LYS A 40 -2.27 12.54 -6.53
N GLY A 41 -1.42 12.54 -5.54
CA GLY A 41 -1.80 12.15 -4.18
C GLY A 41 -1.76 10.66 -3.89
N CYS A 42 -1.15 9.87 -4.80
CA CYS A 42 -0.90 8.46 -4.52
C CYS A 42 -0.06 8.30 -3.24
N ASN A 43 -0.18 7.15 -2.60
CA ASN A 43 0.46 6.88 -1.32
C ASN A 43 1.81 6.18 -1.49
N LEU A 44 2.79 6.60 -0.71
CA LEU A 44 4.05 5.86 -0.59
C LEU A 44 3.85 4.80 0.49
N HIS A 45 3.65 3.56 0.04
CA HIS A 45 3.31 2.45 0.91
C HIS A 45 4.56 1.79 1.50
N HIS A 46 4.57 1.61 2.82
CA HIS A 46 5.55 0.80 3.51
C HIS A 46 5.22 -0.69 3.38
N ARG A 47 6.13 -1.45 2.81
CA ARG A 47 6.00 -2.91 2.78
C ARG A 47 6.25 -3.54 4.14
N CYS A 48 7.15 -2.95 4.93
CA CYS A 48 7.44 -3.41 6.29
C CYS A 48 6.50 -2.70 7.27
N LEU A 49 5.70 -3.45 8.01
CA LEU A 49 4.73 -2.91 8.95
C LEU A 49 5.28 -2.69 10.36
N ASP A 50 6.53 -3.08 10.61
CA ASP A 50 7.17 -2.88 11.91
C ASP A 50 7.48 -1.39 12.13
N VAL A 51 6.83 -0.79 13.11
CA VAL A 51 7.01 0.62 13.43
C VAL A 51 8.46 0.95 13.79
N ASN A 52 9.21 0.00 14.35
CA ASN A 52 10.62 0.20 14.68
C ASN A 52 11.50 0.32 13.45
N GLN A 53 11.02 -0.16 12.30
CA GLN A 53 11.70 -0.04 11.01
C GLN A 53 11.14 1.08 10.14
N TYR A 54 10.21 1.88 10.67
CA TYR A 54 9.53 2.91 9.89
C TYR A 54 10.49 3.96 9.31
N GLY A 55 11.55 4.28 10.03
CA GLY A 55 12.58 5.21 9.58
C GLY A 55 13.63 4.62 8.64
N ASN A 56 13.57 3.33 8.34
CA ASN A 56 14.48 2.69 7.40
C ASN A 56 13.97 2.96 5.98
N LEU A 57 14.64 3.87 5.26
CA LEU A 57 14.20 4.37 3.96
C LEU A 57 14.88 3.67 2.77
N GLU A 58 15.19 2.39 2.89
CA GLU A 58 15.65 1.59 1.75
C GLU A 58 14.56 1.52 0.69
N GLU A 59 14.92 1.76 -0.58
CA GLU A 59 13.96 1.94 -1.67
C GLU A 59 13.01 0.76 -1.89
N ASP A 60 13.51 -0.46 -1.77
CA ASP A 60 12.69 -1.66 -1.99
C ASP A 60 11.70 -1.96 -0.86
N ARG A 61 11.74 -1.19 0.22
CA ARG A 61 10.72 -1.24 1.27
C ARG A 61 9.46 -0.46 0.91
N PHE A 62 9.47 0.24 -0.22
CA PHE A 62 8.40 1.19 -0.59
C PHE A 62 7.91 0.97 -2.01
N VAL A 63 6.65 1.27 -2.21
CA VAL A 63 6.01 1.29 -3.52
C VAL A 63 4.91 2.35 -3.52
N LEU A 64 4.72 3.03 -4.66
CA LEU A 64 3.61 3.96 -4.80
C LEU A 64 2.35 3.20 -5.18
N LEU A 65 1.26 3.50 -4.48
CA LEU A 65 -0.06 2.92 -4.73
C LEU A 65 -1.09 4.05 -4.80
N ASN A 66 -2.04 3.93 -5.71
CA ASN A 66 -3.20 4.80 -5.67
C ASN A 66 -3.99 4.54 -4.37
N ARG A 67 -4.74 5.54 -3.93
CA ARG A 67 -5.45 5.48 -2.64
C ARG A 67 -6.28 4.21 -2.47
N ASN A 68 -7.07 3.86 -3.47
CA ASN A 68 -7.94 2.69 -3.40
C ASN A 68 -7.16 1.38 -3.33
N SER A 69 -6.07 1.28 -4.09
CA SER A 69 -5.18 0.10 -4.05
C SER A 69 -4.51 -0.04 -2.70
N HIS A 70 -4.06 1.07 -2.12
CA HIS A 70 -3.45 1.10 -0.79
C HIS A 70 -4.44 0.61 0.27
N THR A 71 -5.68 1.11 0.22
CA THR A 71 -6.75 0.70 1.13
C THR A 71 -7.06 -0.79 0.97
N LEU A 72 -7.20 -1.26 -0.27
CA LEU A 72 -7.46 -2.66 -0.57
C LEU A 72 -6.37 -3.57 -0.03
N LEU A 73 -5.11 -3.21 -0.26
CA LEU A 73 -3.97 -3.99 0.21
C LEU A 73 -4.00 -4.15 1.74
N HIS A 74 -4.26 -3.06 2.47
CA HIS A 74 -4.38 -3.12 3.92
C HIS A 74 -5.59 -3.92 4.39
N GLN A 75 -6.70 -3.85 3.67
CA GLN A 75 -7.88 -4.65 3.98
C GLN A 75 -7.62 -6.15 3.83
N VAL A 76 -6.85 -6.53 2.83
CA VAL A 76 -6.54 -7.95 2.55
C VAL A 76 -5.41 -8.46 3.46
N TYR A 77 -4.32 -7.74 3.55
CA TYR A 77 -3.14 -8.18 4.30
C TYR A 77 -3.27 -7.97 5.80
N GLY A 78 -3.96 -6.88 6.20
CA GLY A 78 -4.04 -6.44 7.57
C GLY A 78 -2.94 -5.45 7.91
N ASP A 79 -2.95 -4.98 9.15
CA ASP A 79 -1.93 -4.09 9.67
C ASP A 79 -0.94 -4.85 10.58
N GLU A 80 -0.01 -4.14 11.20
CA GLU A 80 1.01 -4.74 12.06
C GLU A 80 0.44 -5.50 13.27
N ARG A 81 -0.78 -5.16 13.70
CA ARG A 81 -1.45 -5.79 14.86
C ARG A 81 -2.45 -6.87 14.46
N HIS A 82 -3.02 -6.75 13.26
CA HIS A 82 -4.16 -7.56 12.82
C HIS A 82 -3.87 -8.22 11.48
N ARG A 83 -2.84 -9.07 11.45
CA ARG A 83 -2.50 -9.86 10.26
C ARG A 83 -3.67 -10.77 9.91
N LYS A 84 -3.97 -10.84 8.63
CA LYS A 84 -5.07 -11.65 8.12
C LYS A 84 -4.54 -12.83 7.33
N ASP A 85 -5.37 -13.85 7.19
CA ASP A 85 -5.11 -14.93 6.25
C ASP A 85 -5.44 -14.43 4.83
N TRP A 86 -4.51 -13.66 4.27
CA TRP A 86 -4.73 -12.99 3.00
C TRP A 86 -4.88 -13.96 1.82
N ARG A 87 -4.30 -15.16 1.90
CA ARG A 87 -4.45 -16.15 0.83
C ARG A 87 -5.89 -16.63 0.73
N THR A 88 -6.51 -16.95 1.84
CA THR A 88 -7.93 -17.33 1.88
C THR A 88 -8.81 -16.17 1.43
N ILE A 89 -8.50 -14.95 1.84
CA ILE A 89 -9.26 -13.76 1.42
C ILE A 89 -9.19 -13.59 -0.10
N ILE A 90 -8.00 -13.73 -0.68
CA ILE A 90 -7.81 -13.62 -2.14
C ILE A 90 -8.59 -14.72 -2.88
N ASP A 91 -8.51 -15.95 -2.41
CA ASP A 91 -9.25 -17.08 -3.02
C ASP A 91 -10.76 -16.83 -3.01
N ASN A 92 -11.27 -16.32 -1.89
CA ASN A 92 -12.69 -15.99 -1.77
C ASN A 92 -13.08 -14.81 -2.66
N LEU A 93 -12.20 -13.82 -2.81
CA LEU A 93 -12.43 -12.69 -3.73
C LEU A 93 -12.48 -13.16 -5.17
N ILE A 94 -11.59 -14.06 -5.56
CA ILE A 94 -11.59 -14.65 -6.92
C ILE A 94 -12.91 -15.34 -7.18
N GLU A 95 -13.38 -16.17 -6.25
CA GLU A 95 -14.66 -16.86 -6.37
C GLU A 95 -15.81 -15.88 -6.57
N GLN A 96 -15.86 -14.83 -5.76
CA GLN A 96 -16.92 -13.81 -5.87
C GLN A 96 -16.85 -13.06 -7.19
N CYS A 97 -15.67 -12.75 -7.68
CA CYS A 97 -15.51 -12.11 -8.99
C CYS A 97 -15.98 -13.02 -10.12
N GLU A 98 -15.65 -14.31 -10.07
CA GLU A 98 -16.10 -15.28 -11.05
C GLU A 98 -17.63 -15.41 -11.07
N LEU A 99 -18.25 -15.39 -9.88
CA LEU A 99 -19.70 -15.40 -9.76
C LEU A 99 -20.33 -14.13 -10.35
N MET A 100 -19.69 -12.98 -10.13
CA MET A 100 -20.14 -11.73 -10.73
C MET A 100 -20.03 -11.75 -12.25
N ASP A 101 -18.93 -12.28 -12.76
CA ASP A 101 -18.73 -12.44 -14.21
C ASP A 101 -19.85 -13.24 -14.85
N LYS A 102 -20.31 -14.30 -14.16
CA LYS A 102 -21.40 -15.14 -14.63
C LYS A 102 -22.69 -14.35 -14.89
N TYR A 103 -22.98 -13.36 -14.05
CA TYR A 103 -24.20 -12.54 -14.14
C TYR A 103 -24.02 -11.23 -14.92
N ASN A 104 -22.78 -10.82 -15.18
CA ASN A 104 -22.46 -9.55 -15.82
C ASN A 104 -21.68 -9.70 -17.12
N GLN A 105 -21.78 -10.83 -17.75
CA GLN A 105 -21.15 -11.03 -19.07
C GLN A 105 -21.89 -10.22 -20.12
N SER A 106 -21.12 -9.45 -20.85
CA SER A 106 -21.62 -8.69 -21.99
C SER A 106 -21.49 -9.46 -23.28
#